data_b6a3a1cd0e555382a59d07e8c3910388
#
_entry.id   b6a3a1cd0e555382a59d07e8c3910388
#
_cell.length_a   1.000
_cell.length_b   1.000
_cell.length_c   1.000
_cell.angle_alpha   90.00
_cell.angle_beta   90.00
_cell.angle_gamma   90.00
#
_symmetry.space_group_name_H-M   'P 1'
#
loop_
_entity.id
_entity.type
_entity.pdbx_description
1 polymer ?
#
loop_
_entity_poly.entity_id
_entity_poly.type
_entity_poly.pdbx_seq_one_letter_code
_entity_poly.pdbx_strand_id
1 'polypeptide(L)'
;ANPCIDCKILMINKTFQLLKEGRADFIATGEVIGQRPMSQNRNALVLIKKNSEFEDLLLRPLSAKLLFPTKPEREGLVNREKLLSISGRSRHEQLSLADRFGIKDVPSPAGGCLLTDPVIGDRVLSILKNDLPLNTITAELLTIGRHYIADGTWIMLGRNYEENKKLFEIASSHYKIYCLSEPSPLGIILSGENNIDKLIELLVKHSKKARLAIENGKEVSLQIVKNADDI
;
A
#
# COMPACT_ATOMS: atom_id res chain seq x y z
N ALA A 1 6.35 11.33 5.20
CA ALA A 1 7.13 10.13 4.78
C ALA A 1 7.05 9.96 3.27
N ASN A 2 8.07 9.37 2.66
CA ASN A 2 8.06 9.04 1.24
C ASN A 2 8.23 7.51 1.07
N PRO A 3 7.15 6.74 1.12
CA PRO A 3 7.21 5.28 1.07
C PRO A 3 7.75 4.74 -0.27
N CYS A 4 7.77 5.57 -1.32
CA CYS A 4 8.21 5.14 -2.64
C CYS A 4 9.71 4.84 -2.69
N ILE A 5 10.53 5.54 -1.91
CA ILE A 5 11.99 5.32 -1.86
C ILE A 5 12.28 3.98 -1.18
N ASP A 6 11.71 3.76 0.01
CA ASP A 6 11.91 2.52 0.77
C ASP A 6 11.39 1.29 0.02
N CYS A 7 10.21 1.43 -0.62
CA CYS A 7 9.64 0.38 -1.47
C CYS A 7 10.58 0.03 -2.65
N LYS A 8 11.18 1.03 -3.31
CA LYS A 8 12.13 0.82 -4.40
C LYS A 8 13.41 0.13 -3.92
N ILE A 9 13.98 0.58 -2.80
CA ILE A 9 15.16 -0.05 -2.19
C ILE A 9 14.86 -1.51 -1.86
N LEU A 10 13.71 -1.79 -1.23
CA LEU A 10 13.29 -3.16 -0.91
C LEU A 10 13.20 -4.04 -2.16
N MET A 11 12.53 -3.57 -3.22
CA MET A 11 12.39 -4.34 -4.47
C MET A 11 13.75 -4.61 -5.12
N ILE A 12 14.62 -3.61 -5.19
CA ILE A 12 15.95 -3.73 -5.78
C ILE A 12 16.79 -4.72 -4.96
N ASN A 13 16.84 -4.59 -3.64
CA ASN A 13 17.61 -5.48 -2.78
C ASN A 13 17.10 -6.94 -2.85
N LYS A 14 15.79 -7.13 -2.95
CA LYS A 14 15.21 -8.47 -3.20
C LYS A 14 15.66 -9.05 -4.55
N THR A 15 15.71 -8.23 -5.59
CA THR A 15 16.16 -8.67 -6.92
C THR A 15 17.67 -8.98 -6.93
N PHE A 16 18.47 -8.29 -6.14
CA PHE A 16 19.91 -8.57 -6.01
C PHE A 16 20.24 -9.95 -5.42
N GLN A 17 19.30 -10.59 -4.76
CA GLN A 17 19.49 -11.99 -4.33
C GLN A 17 19.70 -12.90 -5.54
N LEU A 18 19.07 -12.62 -6.69
CA LEU A 18 19.26 -13.37 -7.94
C LEU A 18 20.68 -13.21 -8.51
N LEU A 19 21.28 -12.03 -8.32
CA LEU A 19 22.71 -11.80 -8.71
C LEU A 19 23.64 -12.63 -7.84
N LYS A 20 23.40 -12.69 -6.52
CA LYS A 20 24.18 -13.51 -5.58
C LYS A 20 24.11 -15.01 -5.93
N GLU A 21 22.99 -15.45 -6.48
CA GLU A 21 22.77 -16.83 -6.95
C GLU A 21 23.36 -17.10 -8.34
N GLY A 22 24.02 -16.12 -8.97
CA GLY A 22 24.57 -16.24 -10.33
C GLY A 22 23.52 -16.37 -11.45
N ARG A 23 22.28 -15.94 -11.19
CA ARG A 23 21.15 -16.02 -12.14
C ARG A 23 21.02 -14.79 -13.04
N ALA A 24 21.77 -13.74 -12.76
CA ALA A 24 21.80 -12.51 -13.54
C ALA A 24 23.12 -11.76 -13.30
N ASP A 25 23.55 -10.96 -14.25
CA ASP A 25 24.78 -10.16 -14.18
C ASP A 25 24.54 -8.73 -13.68
N PHE A 26 23.34 -8.21 -13.89
CA PHE A 26 22.91 -6.88 -13.45
C PHE A 26 21.39 -6.78 -13.37
N ILE A 27 20.88 -5.68 -12.81
CA ILE A 27 19.45 -5.37 -12.74
C ILE A 27 19.15 -4.18 -13.63
N ALA A 28 18.05 -4.27 -14.39
CA ALA A 28 17.51 -3.15 -15.16
C ALA A 28 16.12 -2.76 -14.63
N THR A 29 15.86 -1.44 -14.56
CA THR A 29 14.55 -0.91 -14.20
C THR A 29 14.01 0.02 -15.28
N GLY A 30 12.69 0.04 -15.45
CA GLY A 30 11.99 0.95 -16.37
C GLY A 30 11.83 2.39 -15.86
N GLU A 31 12.64 2.81 -14.88
CA GLU A 31 12.55 4.15 -14.30
C GLU A 31 13.04 5.22 -15.30
N VAL A 32 12.30 6.34 -15.34
CA VAL A 32 12.63 7.51 -16.16
C VAL A 32 12.82 8.73 -15.27
N ILE A 33 13.92 9.47 -15.49
CA ILE A 33 14.22 10.70 -14.74
C ILE A 33 13.06 11.69 -14.86
N GLY A 34 12.54 12.15 -13.72
CA GLY A 34 11.48 13.17 -13.68
C GLY A 34 10.07 12.64 -13.94
N GLN A 35 9.87 11.36 -14.24
CA GLN A 35 8.55 10.82 -14.53
C GLN A 35 7.66 10.72 -13.28
N ARG A 36 8.25 10.41 -12.12
CA ARG A 36 7.56 10.29 -10.84
C ARG A 36 8.19 11.22 -9.81
N PRO A 37 7.44 12.21 -9.29
CA PRO A 37 8.01 13.20 -8.36
C PRO A 37 8.53 12.58 -7.07
N MET A 38 7.88 11.51 -6.58
CA MET A 38 8.22 10.89 -5.29
C MET A 38 9.47 10.00 -5.35
N SER A 39 9.75 9.32 -6.48
CA SER A 39 10.80 8.30 -6.54
C SER A 39 11.72 8.36 -7.77
N GLN A 40 11.42 9.21 -8.76
CA GLN A 40 12.18 9.28 -10.01
C GLN A 40 12.77 10.67 -10.30
N ASN A 41 12.76 11.59 -9.33
CA ASN A 41 13.61 12.78 -9.42
C ASN A 41 15.07 12.39 -9.18
N ARG A 42 16.03 13.25 -9.61
CA ARG A 42 17.47 12.95 -9.52
C ARG A 42 17.91 12.58 -8.10
N ASN A 43 17.45 13.31 -7.10
CA ASN A 43 17.83 13.07 -5.70
C ASN A 43 17.31 11.71 -5.19
N ALA A 44 16.06 11.37 -5.51
CA ALA A 44 15.51 10.07 -5.18
C ALA A 44 16.25 8.92 -5.85
N LEU A 45 16.58 9.05 -7.15
CA LEU A 45 17.34 8.02 -7.86
C LEU A 45 18.75 7.81 -7.28
N VAL A 46 19.43 8.90 -6.85
CA VAL A 46 20.73 8.82 -6.17
C VAL A 46 20.58 8.16 -4.80
N LEU A 47 19.54 8.54 -4.03
CA LEU A 47 19.30 7.97 -2.71
C LEU A 47 18.99 6.48 -2.78
N ILE A 48 18.12 6.07 -3.71
CA ILE A 48 17.81 4.66 -3.97
C ILE A 48 19.09 3.89 -4.34
N LYS A 49 19.90 4.45 -5.25
CA LYS A 49 21.17 3.84 -5.68
C LYS A 49 22.09 3.61 -4.48
N LYS A 50 22.37 4.66 -3.68
CA LYS A 50 23.25 4.59 -2.51
C LYS A 50 22.81 3.60 -1.43
N ASN A 51 21.50 3.40 -1.27
CA ASN A 51 20.95 2.49 -0.26
C ASN A 51 20.65 1.09 -0.82
N SER A 52 21.03 0.83 -2.06
CA SER A 52 20.94 -0.51 -2.67
C SER A 52 22.28 -1.25 -2.51
N GLU A 53 22.22 -2.56 -2.24
CA GLU A 53 23.42 -3.37 -1.96
C GLU A 53 24.47 -3.35 -3.08
N PHE A 54 24.05 -3.31 -4.34
CA PHE A 54 24.94 -3.34 -5.51
C PHE A 54 24.65 -2.15 -6.42
N GLU A 55 24.87 -0.95 -5.89
CA GLU A 55 24.48 0.30 -6.54
C GLU A 55 24.97 0.44 -7.99
N ASP A 56 26.13 -0.12 -8.31
CA ASP A 56 26.75 -0.01 -9.61
C ASP A 56 26.26 -1.02 -10.66
N LEU A 57 25.46 -2.01 -10.23
CA LEU A 57 24.81 -2.99 -11.10
C LEU A 57 23.36 -2.63 -11.44
N LEU A 58 22.87 -1.45 -11.01
CA LEU A 58 21.51 -0.99 -11.27
C LEU A 58 21.47 -0.09 -12.51
N LEU A 59 21.03 -0.64 -13.63
CA LEU A 59 20.87 0.05 -14.90
C LEU A 59 19.46 0.64 -15.07
N ARG A 60 19.37 1.81 -15.69
CA ARG A 60 18.11 2.47 -16.06
C ARG A 60 18.12 2.76 -17.56
N PRO A 61 17.82 1.77 -18.44
CA PRO A 61 18.02 1.85 -19.88
C PRO A 61 17.35 3.04 -20.53
N LEU A 62 16.14 3.40 -20.07
CA LEU A 62 15.35 4.49 -20.66
C LEU A 62 15.96 5.88 -20.42
N SER A 63 16.75 6.06 -19.36
CA SER A 63 17.38 7.34 -18.99
C SER A 63 18.90 7.24 -18.88
N ALA A 64 19.50 6.17 -19.33
CA ALA A 64 20.92 5.86 -19.08
C ALA A 64 21.87 6.96 -19.54
N LYS A 65 21.63 7.54 -20.73
CA LYS A 65 22.49 8.63 -21.26
C LYS A 65 22.46 9.91 -20.41
N LEU A 66 21.48 10.07 -19.54
CA LEU A 66 21.36 11.19 -18.60
C LEU A 66 21.93 10.91 -17.21
N LEU A 67 22.42 9.68 -16.99
CA LEU A 67 22.99 9.20 -15.73
C LEU A 67 24.47 8.82 -15.92
N PHE A 68 25.19 8.68 -14.81
CA PHE A 68 26.56 8.15 -14.85
C PHE A 68 26.55 6.69 -15.31
N PRO A 69 27.54 6.26 -16.11
CA PRO A 69 27.65 4.88 -16.56
C PRO A 69 27.72 3.91 -15.38
N THR A 70 26.98 2.83 -15.48
CA THR A 70 27.01 1.71 -14.53
C THR A 70 28.08 0.69 -14.92
N LYS A 71 28.40 -0.26 -14.02
CA LYS A 71 29.39 -1.31 -14.30
C LYS A 71 29.08 -2.09 -15.59
N PRO A 72 27.84 -2.58 -15.84
CA PRO A 72 27.50 -3.26 -17.11
C PRO A 72 27.80 -2.46 -18.37
N GLU A 73 27.66 -1.13 -18.31
CA GLU A 73 27.99 -0.24 -19.43
C GLU A 73 29.50 -0.08 -19.62
N ARG A 74 30.25 0.08 -18.51
CA ARG A 74 31.72 0.25 -18.57
C ARG A 74 32.46 -1.02 -18.99
N GLU A 75 31.95 -2.18 -18.62
CA GLU A 75 32.54 -3.50 -18.95
C GLU A 75 32.04 -4.05 -20.29
N GLY A 76 31.17 -3.31 -21.01
CA GLY A 76 30.72 -3.69 -22.33
C GLY A 76 29.64 -4.78 -22.36
N LEU A 77 29.08 -5.17 -21.20
CA LEU A 77 27.92 -6.08 -21.14
C LEU A 77 26.69 -5.45 -21.82
N VAL A 78 26.59 -4.14 -21.75
CA VAL A 78 25.54 -3.36 -22.38
C VAL A 78 26.13 -2.24 -23.23
N ASN A 79 25.73 -2.17 -24.50
CA ASN A 79 26.14 -1.07 -25.37
C ASN A 79 25.37 0.20 -25.02
N ARG A 80 26.06 1.16 -24.37
CA ARG A 80 25.47 2.44 -23.94
C ARG A 80 24.88 3.26 -25.09
N GLU A 81 25.45 3.19 -26.32
CA GLU A 81 24.94 3.95 -27.45
C GLU A 81 23.53 3.53 -27.87
N LYS A 82 23.14 2.28 -27.59
CA LYS A 82 21.79 1.78 -27.81
C LYS A 82 20.80 2.16 -26.70
N LEU A 83 21.27 2.72 -25.59
CA LEU A 83 20.43 3.15 -24.49
C LEU A 83 19.86 4.56 -24.74
N LEU A 84 18.88 4.96 -23.96
CA LEU A 84 18.07 6.14 -24.21
C LEU A 84 18.37 7.29 -23.25
N SER A 85 17.80 8.47 -23.59
CA SER A 85 17.90 9.71 -22.82
C SER A 85 16.52 10.27 -22.44
N ILE A 86 15.54 9.39 -22.24
CA ILE A 86 14.17 9.81 -21.92
C ILE A 86 14.13 10.47 -20.55
N SER A 87 13.39 11.59 -20.42
CA SER A 87 13.15 12.30 -19.18
C SER A 87 11.80 13.01 -19.17
N GLY A 88 11.35 13.38 -17.96
CA GLY A 88 10.09 14.12 -17.79
C GLY A 88 8.86 13.22 -17.63
N ARG A 89 7.69 13.84 -17.57
CA ARG A 89 6.42 13.16 -17.26
C ARG A 89 5.73 12.53 -18.48
N SER A 90 6.10 12.97 -19.69
CA SER A 90 5.53 12.43 -20.92
C SER A 90 5.89 10.96 -21.10
N ARG A 91 4.96 10.17 -21.64
CA ARG A 91 5.15 8.77 -21.98
C ARG A 91 5.22 8.54 -23.49
N HIS A 92 5.24 9.62 -24.27
CA HIS A 92 5.16 9.51 -25.73
C HIS A 92 6.28 8.62 -26.30
N GLU A 93 7.54 8.85 -25.91
CA GLU A 93 8.67 8.05 -26.36
C GLU A 93 8.56 6.57 -25.92
N GLN A 94 8.08 6.32 -24.70
CA GLN A 94 7.89 4.95 -24.19
C GLN A 94 6.79 4.21 -24.97
N LEU A 95 5.70 4.88 -25.28
CA LEU A 95 4.61 4.30 -26.09
C LEU A 95 5.06 4.04 -27.53
N SER A 96 5.80 4.97 -28.13
CA SER A 96 6.41 4.77 -29.45
C SER A 96 7.38 3.59 -29.48
N LEU A 97 8.14 3.36 -28.40
CA LEU A 97 8.97 2.16 -28.28
C LEU A 97 8.14 0.89 -28.15
N ALA A 98 7.04 0.93 -27.36
CA ALA A 98 6.15 -0.20 -27.24
C ALA A 98 5.58 -0.62 -28.60
N ASP A 99 5.10 0.34 -29.38
CA ASP A 99 4.61 0.10 -30.74
C ASP A 99 5.70 -0.51 -31.64
N ARG A 100 6.90 0.09 -31.60
CA ARG A 100 8.05 -0.40 -32.40
C ARG A 100 8.44 -1.84 -32.05
N PHE A 101 8.31 -2.24 -30.78
CA PHE A 101 8.61 -3.60 -30.32
C PHE A 101 7.41 -4.52 -30.31
N GLY A 102 6.25 -4.09 -30.80
CA GLY A 102 5.03 -4.89 -30.87
C GLY A 102 4.41 -5.24 -29.52
N ILE A 103 4.69 -4.45 -28.49
CA ILE A 103 4.15 -4.62 -27.14
C ILE A 103 2.72 -4.04 -27.14
N LYS A 104 1.72 -4.92 -27.16
CA LYS A 104 0.30 -4.54 -27.28
C LYS A 104 -0.31 -4.14 -25.92
N ASP A 105 0.11 -4.81 -24.87
CA ASP A 105 -0.40 -4.56 -23.50
C ASP A 105 0.58 -3.66 -22.75
N VAL A 106 0.31 -2.35 -22.79
CA VAL A 106 1.09 -1.35 -22.07
C VAL A 106 0.29 -0.90 -20.87
N PRO A 107 0.60 -1.38 -19.66
CA PRO A 107 -0.15 -1.01 -18.47
C PRO A 107 -0.06 0.48 -18.21
N SER A 108 -1.09 1.01 -17.54
CA SER A 108 -1.05 2.39 -17.05
C SER A 108 0.17 2.60 -16.16
N PRO A 109 0.73 3.81 -16.12
CA PRO A 109 1.87 4.08 -15.27
C PRO A 109 1.51 3.76 -13.83
N ALA A 110 2.43 3.11 -13.11
CA ALA A 110 2.27 2.87 -11.68
C ALA A 110 1.97 4.21 -10.97
N GLY A 111 0.71 4.51 -10.79
CA GLY A 111 0.13 5.63 -10.09
C GLY A 111 -1.00 5.08 -9.25
N GLY A 112 -1.40 5.79 -8.19
CA GLY A 112 -2.47 5.33 -7.31
C GLY A 112 -2.02 4.20 -6.36
N CYS A 113 -0.75 4.13 -6.02
CA CYS A 113 -0.29 3.30 -4.91
C CYS A 113 -0.99 3.76 -3.63
N LEU A 114 -1.71 2.85 -2.97
CA LEU A 114 -2.48 3.14 -1.76
C LEU A 114 -1.60 3.72 -0.62
N LEU A 115 -0.33 3.36 -0.55
CA LEU A 115 0.61 3.95 0.43
C LEU A 115 0.88 5.44 0.18
N THR A 116 0.54 5.97 -1.00
CA THR A 116 0.64 7.41 -1.31
C THR A 116 -0.66 8.16 -1.09
N ASP A 117 -1.76 7.46 -0.78
CA ASP A 117 -3.00 8.07 -0.32
C ASP A 117 -2.81 8.58 1.11
N PRO A 118 -3.10 9.87 1.40
CA PRO A 118 -2.86 10.45 2.73
C PRO A 118 -3.57 9.68 3.84
N VAL A 119 -4.83 9.27 3.63
CA VAL A 119 -5.62 8.58 4.65
C VAL A 119 -5.03 7.21 4.97
N ILE A 120 -4.68 6.44 3.93
CA ILE A 120 -4.09 5.11 4.10
C ILE A 120 -2.66 5.22 4.66
N GLY A 121 -1.88 6.17 4.17
CA GLY A 121 -0.54 6.46 4.67
C GLY A 121 -0.53 6.79 6.17
N ASP A 122 -1.45 7.65 6.62
CA ASP A 122 -1.58 8.01 8.04
C ASP A 122 -2.03 6.82 8.90
N ARG A 123 -2.93 5.96 8.39
CA ARG A 123 -3.30 4.70 9.07
C ARG A 123 -2.10 3.79 9.25
N VAL A 124 -1.34 3.55 8.19
CA VAL A 124 -0.11 2.73 8.24
C VAL A 124 0.89 3.30 9.24
N LEU A 125 1.14 4.61 9.21
CA LEU A 125 2.03 5.26 10.16
C LEU A 125 1.54 5.12 11.61
N SER A 126 0.24 5.21 11.84
CA SER A 126 -0.35 5.02 13.18
C SER A 126 -0.18 3.59 13.67
N ILE A 127 -0.35 2.59 12.79
CA ILE A 127 -0.13 1.18 13.11
C ILE A 127 1.33 0.95 13.50
N LEU A 128 2.27 1.42 12.70
CA LEU A 128 3.71 1.27 12.96
C LEU A 128 4.15 1.98 14.25
N LYS A 129 3.61 3.17 14.55
CA LYS A 129 3.91 3.92 15.79
C LYS A 129 3.39 3.23 17.06
N ASN A 130 2.31 2.46 16.95
CA ASN A 130 1.70 1.73 18.06
C ASN A 130 2.12 0.25 18.10
N ASP A 131 3.07 -0.15 17.27
CA ASP A 131 3.58 -1.54 17.15
C ASP A 131 2.46 -2.57 16.97
N LEU A 132 1.46 -2.24 16.14
CA LEU A 132 0.30 -3.08 15.88
C LEU A 132 0.55 -4.06 14.73
N PRO A 133 -0.09 -5.23 14.73
CA PRO A 133 0.13 -6.27 13.73
C PRO A 133 -0.35 -5.82 12.34
N LEU A 134 0.56 -5.81 11.38
CA LEU A 134 0.26 -5.56 9.97
C LEU A 134 0.49 -6.86 9.18
N ASN A 135 -0.59 -7.49 8.75
CA ASN A 135 -0.60 -8.68 7.91
C ASN A 135 -1.45 -8.46 6.66
N THR A 136 -1.59 -9.47 5.81
CA THR A 136 -2.34 -9.36 4.54
C THR A 136 -3.78 -8.93 4.76
N ILE A 137 -4.46 -9.50 5.77
CA ILE A 137 -5.87 -9.23 6.08
C ILE A 137 -6.03 -7.79 6.60
N THR A 138 -5.21 -7.41 7.59
CA THR A 138 -5.27 -6.05 8.16
C THR A 138 -4.88 -4.99 7.13
N ALA A 139 -3.94 -5.30 6.21
CA ALA A 139 -3.57 -4.41 5.11
C ALA A 139 -4.73 -4.18 4.12
N GLU A 140 -5.50 -5.22 3.80
CA GLU A 140 -6.69 -5.11 2.96
C GLU A 140 -7.78 -4.27 3.64
N LEU A 141 -8.01 -4.50 4.92
CA LEU A 141 -8.97 -3.74 5.73
C LEU A 141 -8.63 -2.24 5.83
N LEU A 142 -7.35 -1.84 5.68
CA LEU A 142 -6.95 -0.42 5.69
C LEU A 142 -7.66 0.41 4.62
N THR A 143 -8.15 -0.20 3.56
CA THR A 143 -8.77 0.50 2.42
C THR A 143 -10.21 0.91 2.67
N ILE A 144 -10.86 0.34 3.68
CA ILE A 144 -12.27 0.55 3.99
C ILE A 144 -12.48 1.01 5.44
N GLY A 145 -13.67 1.47 5.76
CA GLY A 145 -14.10 1.75 7.12
C GLY A 145 -13.46 2.96 7.79
N ARG A 146 -13.78 3.08 9.08
CA ARG A 146 -13.19 4.03 10.04
C ARG A 146 -12.27 3.27 10.98
N HIS A 147 -11.04 3.74 11.10
CA HIS A 147 -10.04 3.15 11.98
C HIS A 147 -9.82 4.02 13.21
N TYR A 148 -9.79 3.39 14.37
CA TYR A 148 -9.48 3.98 15.68
C TYR A 148 -8.26 3.26 16.23
N ILE A 149 -7.13 3.96 16.22
CA ILE A 149 -5.81 3.41 16.57
C ILE A 149 -5.23 4.29 17.67
N ALA A 150 -5.15 3.75 18.88
CA ALA A 150 -4.52 4.40 20.02
C ALA A 150 -4.17 3.37 21.11
N ASP A 151 -3.10 3.61 21.83
CA ASP A 151 -2.73 2.89 23.05
C ASP A 151 -2.75 1.34 22.91
N GLY A 152 -2.18 0.83 21.83
CA GLY A 152 -2.16 -0.60 21.53
C GLY A 152 -3.50 -1.19 21.07
N THR A 153 -4.53 -0.37 20.96
CA THR A 153 -5.86 -0.77 20.49
C THR A 153 -6.07 -0.39 19.04
N TRP A 154 -6.61 -1.32 18.27
CA TRP A 154 -7.03 -1.06 16.89
C TRP A 154 -8.44 -1.60 16.66
N ILE A 155 -9.39 -0.67 16.53
CA ILE A 155 -10.80 -0.97 16.25
C ILE A 155 -11.14 -0.41 14.89
N MET A 156 -11.91 -1.16 14.10
CA MET A 156 -12.42 -0.73 12.81
C MET A 156 -13.94 -0.86 12.76
N LEU A 157 -14.61 0.15 12.13
CA LEU A 157 -16.05 0.14 11.85
C LEU A 157 -16.29 0.37 10.35
N GLY A 158 -17.27 -0.33 9.77
CA GLY A 158 -17.77 -0.01 8.44
C GLY A 158 -18.49 1.35 8.40
N ARG A 159 -18.55 2.00 7.24
CA ARG A 159 -19.22 3.30 7.07
C ARG A 159 -20.64 3.19 6.51
N ASN A 160 -20.88 2.15 5.73
CA ASN A 160 -22.12 1.88 5.03
C ASN A 160 -22.28 0.38 4.78
N TYR A 161 -23.40 -0.02 4.16
CA TYR A 161 -23.71 -1.42 3.87
C TYR A 161 -22.61 -2.12 3.03
N GLU A 162 -22.14 -1.48 1.97
CA GLU A 162 -21.11 -2.08 1.10
C GLU A 162 -19.80 -2.33 1.83
N GLU A 163 -19.41 -1.43 2.71
CA GLU A 163 -18.21 -1.62 3.53
C GLU A 163 -18.42 -2.65 4.64
N ASN A 164 -19.60 -2.72 5.23
CA ASN A 164 -19.95 -3.78 6.17
C ASN A 164 -19.83 -5.15 5.50
N LYS A 165 -20.36 -5.29 4.28
CA LYS A 165 -20.26 -6.53 3.51
C LYS A 165 -18.81 -6.90 3.22
N LYS A 166 -18.01 -5.96 2.73
CA LYS A 166 -16.56 -6.18 2.50
C LYS A 166 -15.81 -6.51 3.78
N LEU A 167 -16.12 -5.83 4.89
CA LEU A 167 -15.53 -6.12 6.19
C LEU A 167 -15.84 -7.57 6.59
N PHE A 168 -17.08 -8.01 6.43
CA PHE A 168 -17.47 -9.38 6.72
C PHE A 168 -16.75 -10.39 5.83
N GLU A 169 -16.71 -10.16 4.52
CA GLU A 169 -16.03 -11.03 3.56
C GLU A 169 -14.53 -11.21 3.88
N ILE A 170 -13.83 -10.12 4.25
CA ILE A 170 -12.39 -10.15 4.54
C ILE A 170 -12.10 -10.73 5.94
N ALA A 171 -12.91 -10.38 6.93
CA ALA A 171 -12.55 -10.56 8.35
C ALA A 171 -13.23 -11.75 9.04
N SER A 172 -14.36 -12.28 8.55
CA SER A 172 -15.20 -13.26 9.26
C SER A 172 -14.48 -14.57 9.62
N SER A 173 -13.51 -14.99 8.84
CA SER A 173 -12.72 -16.19 9.11
C SER A 173 -11.63 -16.02 10.17
N HIS A 174 -11.32 -14.76 10.56
CA HIS A 174 -10.15 -14.44 11.38
C HIS A 174 -10.48 -13.61 12.62
N TYR A 175 -11.59 -12.85 12.59
CA TYR A 175 -11.98 -11.95 13.65
C TYR A 175 -13.45 -12.11 14.00
N LYS A 176 -13.79 -11.86 15.27
CA LYS A 176 -15.19 -11.71 15.68
C LYS A 176 -15.72 -10.38 15.16
N ILE A 177 -16.87 -10.43 14.51
CA ILE A 177 -17.54 -9.25 13.97
C ILE A 177 -18.72 -8.93 14.86
N TYR A 178 -18.87 -7.68 15.21
CA TYR A 178 -19.85 -7.19 16.16
C TYR A 178 -20.80 -6.17 15.54
N CYS A 179 -22.03 -6.18 15.99
CA CYS A 179 -23.02 -5.11 15.78
C CYS A 179 -23.81 -4.86 17.07
N LEU A 180 -24.68 -3.87 17.06
CA LEU A 180 -25.64 -3.65 18.15
C LEU A 180 -26.97 -4.33 17.83
N SER A 181 -27.79 -4.56 18.85
CA SER A 181 -29.20 -5.00 18.70
C SER A 181 -30.09 -4.00 17.96
N GLU A 182 -29.65 -2.75 17.87
CA GLU A 182 -30.21 -1.71 17.00
C GLU A 182 -29.34 -1.54 15.75
N PRO A 183 -29.90 -1.10 14.60
CA PRO A 183 -29.16 -0.90 13.38
C PRO A 183 -27.90 -0.06 13.60
N SER A 184 -26.74 -0.64 13.35
CA SER A 184 -25.43 -0.05 13.61
C SER A 184 -24.42 -0.44 12.52
N PRO A 185 -23.27 0.24 12.42
CA PRO A 185 -22.14 -0.29 11.66
C PRO A 185 -21.73 -1.68 12.17
N LEU A 186 -21.09 -2.47 11.33
CA LEU A 186 -20.28 -3.58 11.81
C LEU A 186 -18.97 -3.07 12.39
N GLY A 187 -18.48 -3.73 13.44
CA GLY A 187 -17.23 -3.41 14.07
C GLY A 187 -16.39 -4.64 14.37
N ILE A 188 -15.07 -4.48 14.32
CA ILE A 188 -14.09 -5.50 14.69
C ILE A 188 -13.01 -4.90 15.57
N ILE A 189 -12.42 -5.73 16.44
CA ILE A 189 -11.22 -5.41 17.20
C ILE A 189 -10.06 -6.17 16.53
N LEU A 190 -9.13 -5.44 15.94
CA LEU A 190 -7.97 -5.97 15.24
C LEU A 190 -6.77 -6.17 16.19
N SER A 191 -6.73 -5.39 17.27
CA SER A 191 -5.76 -5.50 18.36
C SER A 191 -6.35 -4.92 19.65
N GLY A 192 -5.89 -5.41 20.81
CA GLY A 192 -6.39 -4.96 22.11
C GLY A 192 -7.69 -5.65 22.51
N GLU A 193 -7.69 -6.97 22.68
CA GLU A 193 -8.88 -7.81 22.92
C GLU A 193 -9.81 -7.37 24.07
N ASN A 194 -9.32 -6.65 25.05
CA ASN A 194 -10.08 -6.19 26.23
C ASN A 194 -10.85 -4.88 26.00
N ASN A 195 -10.95 -4.39 24.76
CA ASN A 195 -11.57 -3.09 24.44
C ASN A 195 -13.00 -3.19 23.92
N ILE A 196 -13.78 -4.14 24.42
CA ILE A 196 -15.21 -4.30 24.06
C ILE A 196 -16.02 -3.04 24.41
N ASP A 197 -15.80 -2.43 25.57
CA ASP A 197 -16.51 -1.22 25.96
C ASP A 197 -16.24 -0.06 25.01
N LYS A 198 -14.98 0.06 24.55
CA LYS A 198 -14.62 1.06 23.55
C LYS A 198 -15.28 0.78 22.18
N LEU A 199 -15.38 -0.48 21.79
CA LEU A 199 -16.10 -0.86 20.58
C LEU A 199 -17.59 -0.47 20.68
N ILE A 200 -18.25 -0.78 21.81
CA ILE A 200 -19.65 -0.41 22.06
C ILE A 200 -19.83 1.12 21.96
N GLU A 201 -18.98 1.88 22.65
CA GLU A 201 -19.00 3.35 22.59
C GLU A 201 -18.94 3.86 21.14
N LEU A 202 -18.02 3.31 20.34
CA LEU A 202 -17.83 3.69 18.95
C LEU A 202 -19.03 3.27 18.08
N LEU A 203 -19.61 2.07 18.27
CA LEU A 203 -20.79 1.61 17.55
C LEU A 203 -21.99 2.52 17.84
N VAL A 204 -22.25 2.83 19.13
CA VAL A 204 -23.32 3.76 19.54
C VAL A 204 -23.07 5.15 18.94
N LYS A 205 -21.85 5.68 19.02
CA LYS A 205 -21.48 6.97 18.43
C LYS A 205 -21.83 7.06 16.95
N HIS A 206 -21.70 5.98 16.20
CA HIS A 206 -21.94 5.94 14.75
C HIS A 206 -23.30 5.37 14.35
N SER A 207 -24.17 5.06 15.32
CA SER A 207 -25.56 4.67 15.09
C SER A 207 -26.53 5.71 15.66
N LYS A 208 -27.23 6.42 14.77
CA LYS A 208 -28.33 7.33 15.21
C LYS A 208 -29.46 6.56 15.89
N LYS A 209 -29.80 5.36 15.39
CA LYS A 209 -30.89 4.54 15.95
C LYS A 209 -30.55 4.02 17.33
N ALA A 210 -29.31 3.53 17.55
CA ALA A 210 -28.90 3.08 18.89
C ALA A 210 -28.90 4.22 19.91
N ARG A 211 -28.42 5.42 19.55
CA ARG A 211 -28.47 6.59 20.43
C ARG A 211 -29.89 6.96 20.82
N LEU A 212 -30.78 7.05 19.85
CA LEU A 212 -32.21 7.34 20.12
C LEU A 212 -32.89 6.26 20.96
N ALA A 213 -32.53 4.98 20.76
CA ALA A 213 -33.05 3.89 21.58
C ALA A 213 -32.63 4.04 23.05
N ILE A 214 -31.36 4.34 23.30
CA ILE A 214 -30.82 4.59 24.63
C ILE A 214 -31.46 5.82 25.28
N GLU A 215 -31.60 6.93 24.55
CA GLU A 215 -32.28 8.16 25.00
C GLU A 215 -33.77 7.86 25.40
N ASN A 216 -34.42 6.92 24.74
CA ASN A 216 -35.78 6.47 25.05
C ASN A 216 -35.86 5.37 26.13
N GLY A 217 -34.73 5.08 26.82
CA GLY A 217 -34.70 4.10 27.91
C GLY A 217 -34.66 2.63 27.45
N LYS A 218 -34.38 2.36 26.15
CA LYS A 218 -34.25 1.01 25.62
C LYS A 218 -32.84 0.49 25.82
N GLU A 219 -32.75 -0.75 26.27
CA GLU A 219 -31.44 -1.44 26.35
C GLU A 219 -30.93 -1.78 24.96
N VAL A 220 -29.63 -1.47 24.71
CA VAL A 220 -28.91 -1.77 23.48
C VAL A 220 -27.76 -2.68 23.81
N SER A 221 -27.77 -3.89 23.28
CA SER A 221 -26.77 -4.93 23.54
C SER A 221 -25.85 -5.16 22.35
N LEU A 222 -24.63 -5.63 22.65
CA LEU A 222 -23.65 -6.06 21.63
C LEU A 222 -24.00 -7.47 21.14
N GLN A 223 -23.95 -7.69 19.85
CA GLN A 223 -24.21 -8.98 19.19
C GLN A 223 -23.02 -9.37 18.32
N ILE A 224 -22.82 -10.68 18.15
CA ILE A 224 -21.83 -11.23 17.21
C ILE A 224 -22.54 -11.60 15.92
N VAL A 225 -22.07 -11.07 14.82
CA VAL A 225 -22.53 -11.37 13.46
C VAL A 225 -21.93 -12.71 13.02
N LYS A 226 -22.78 -13.67 12.69
CA LYS A 226 -22.36 -15.01 12.30
C LYS A 226 -22.51 -15.27 10.80
N ASN A 227 -23.49 -14.66 10.17
CA ASN A 227 -23.84 -14.87 8.78
C ASN A 227 -23.91 -13.55 8.01
N ALA A 228 -23.71 -13.62 6.69
CA ALA A 228 -23.83 -12.45 5.81
C ALA A 228 -25.24 -11.88 5.78
N ASP A 229 -26.26 -12.68 6.07
CA ASP A 229 -27.66 -12.27 6.11
C ASP A 229 -28.00 -11.41 7.36
N ASP A 230 -27.09 -11.37 8.34
CA ASP A 230 -27.23 -10.57 9.57
C ASP A 230 -26.72 -9.12 9.40
N ILE A 231 -26.29 -8.72 8.18
CA ILE A 231 -25.64 -7.43 7.90
C ILE A 231 -26.61 -6.30 7.58
#